data_2540547e0f8a6bc8275ac9bd85442638
#
_entry.id   2540547e0f8a6bc8275ac9bd85442638
#
_cell.length_a   1.000
_cell.length_b   1.000
_cell.length_c   1.000
_cell.angle_alpha   90.00
_cell.angle_beta   90.00
_cell.angle_gamma   90.00
#
_symmetry.space_group_name_H-M   'P 1'
#
loop_
_entity.id
_entity.type
_entity.pdbx_description
1 polymer ?
#
loop_
_entity_poly.entity_id
_entity_poly.type
_entity_poly.pdbx_seq_one_letter_code
_entity_poly.pdbx_strand_id
1 'polypeptide(L)'
;MPAKKDVASSSAVGPSGKSVSGQTYSGKPTDKLKEKEFRKHFYIPNGVSVQLVDGNAMSTEKVANHTVYFSNEQFNAGLRFPLPSLFKEFLHFTQIPLTYVHPNIVRVLMGCSILNMLFNLDLSLLEVLFVYTIKKGKIDIFSLFAHIPSL
;
A
#
# COMPACT_ATOMS: atom_id res chain seq x y z
N MET A 1 70.45 11.75 24.52
CA MET A 1 69.73 12.60 23.59
C MET A 1 69.57 11.88 22.27
N PRO A 2 68.49 11.31 21.95
CA PRO A 2 68.24 10.88 20.58
C PRO A 2 67.12 11.67 19.92
N ALA A 3 67.35 11.90 18.65
CA ALA A 3 66.60 12.74 17.74
C ALA A 3 65.18 12.26 17.40
N LYS A 4 64.33 13.24 17.21
CA LYS A 4 63.01 13.09 16.61
C LYS A 4 63.16 12.65 15.15
N LYS A 5 62.34 11.65 14.74
CA LYS A 5 62.07 11.33 13.36
C LYS A 5 60.61 11.65 13.07
N ASP A 6 60.41 12.63 12.21
CA ASP A 6 59.15 12.95 11.59
C ASP A 6 58.79 11.86 10.58
N VAL A 7 57.60 11.29 10.74
CA VAL A 7 57.03 10.38 9.76
C VAL A 7 55.97 11.13 8.97
N ALA A 8 56.26 11.36 7.71
CA ALA A 8 55.38 11.97 6.76
C ALA A 8 54.17 11.07 6.49
N SER A 9 52.98 11.61 6.72
CA SER A 9 51.71 11.02 6.33
C SER A 9 51.51 11.25 4.85
N SER A 10 51.52 10.19 4.04
CA SER A 10 51.09 10.25 2.66
C SER A 10 49.57 9.96 2.60
N SER A 11 48.81 11.00 2.33
CA SER A 11 47.40 10.89 2.05
C SER A 11 47.20 10.38 0.61
N ALA A 12 46.78 9.14 0.48
CA ALA A 12 46.29 8.60 -0.79
C ALA A 12 44.84 9.09 -1.02
N VAL A 13 44.67 9.93 -2.01
CA VAL A 13 43.36 10.34 -2.51
C VAL A 13 42.80 9.19 -3.33
N GLY A 14 41.81 8.48 -2.79
CA GLY A 14 41.02 7.52 -3.52
C GLY A 14 39.93 8.23 -4.38
N PRO A 15 39.55 7.65 -5.52
CA PRO A 15 38.57 8.27 -6.40
C PRO A 15 37.21 8.35 -5.71
N SER A 16 36.67 9.55 -5.71
CA SER A 16 35.31 9.87 -5.26
C SER A 16 34.28 9.04 -6.02
N GLY A 17 33.78 7.99 -5.37
CA GLY A 17 32.59 7.28 -5.83
C GLY A 17 31.41 8.23 -5.75
N LYS A 18 30.80 8.57 -6.89
CA LYS A 18 29.51 9.24 -6.93
C LYS A 18 28.49 8.36 -6.20
N SER A 19 28.12 8.77 -5.00
CA SER A 19 26.93 8.26 -4.34
C SER A 19 25.73 8.61 -5.21
N VAL A 20 25.14 7.62 -5.83
CA VAL A 20 23.80 7.75 -6.41
C VAL A 20 22.89 7.97 -5.22
N SER A 21 22.57 9.24 -4.95
CA SER A 21 21.51 9.60 -4.02
C SER A 21 20.22 9.05 -4.61
N GLY A 22 19.73 7.94 -4.05
CA GLY A 22 18.38 7.50 -4.29
C GLY A 22 17.47 8.68 -3.95
N GLN A 23 16.83 9.26 -4.95
CA GLN A 23 15.79 10.24 -4.73
C GLN A 23 14.69 9.55 -3.93
N THR A 24 14.69 9.79 -2.64
CA THR A 24 13.54 9.54 -1.79
C THR A 24 12.39 10.32 -2.42
N TYR A 25 11.41 9.60 -2.91
CA TYR A 25 10.20 10.16 -3.50
C TYR A 25 9.48 10.94 -2.40
N SER A 26 9.77 12.22 -2.28
CA SER A 26 9.08 13.15 -1.40
C SER A 26 7.75 13.52 -2.05
N GLY A 27 6.85 12.52 -2.16
CA GLY A 27 5.47 12.76 -2.52
C GLY A 27 4.81 13.59 -1.43
N LYS A 28 4.04 14.61 -1.83
CA LYS A 28 3.15 15.31 -0.89
C LYS A 28 2.31 14.28 -0.12
N PRO A 29 2.12 14.45 1.20
CA PRO A 29 1.22 13.59 1.95
C PRO A 29 -0.15 13.54 1.25
N THR A 30 -0.70 12.33 1.11
CA THR A 30 -1.94 12.06 0.37
C THR A 30 -3.12 12.89 0.89
N ASP A 31 -3.09 13.26 2.16
CA ASP A 31 -4.12 14.06 2.86
C ASP A 31 -4.24 15.50 2.34
N LYS A 32 -3.26 15.97 1.55
CA LYS A 32 -3.23 17.34 0.99
C LYS A 32 -3.37 17.39 -0.53
N LEU A 33 -3.64 16.25 -1.17
CA LEU A 33 -3.83 16.18 -2.61
C LEU A 33 -5.19 16.77 -3.00
N LYS A 34 -5.18 17.65 -3.99
CA LYS A 34 -6.41 18.09 -4.64
C LYS A 34 -6.97 16.94 -5.50
N GLU A 35 -8.27 16.96 -5.78
CA GLU A 35 -8.94 15.89 -6.56
C GLU A 35 -8.20 15.52 -7.85
N LYS A 36 -7.75 16.50 -8.62
CA LYS A 36 -7.02 16.27 -9.88
C LYS A 36 -5.66 15.59 -9.66
N GLU A 37 -4.95 15.98 -8.62
CA GLU A 37 -3.67 15.39 -8.24
C GLU A 37 -3.88 13.96 -7.73
N PHE A 38 -4.93 13.73 -6.95
CA PHE A 38 -5.33 12.43 -6.45
C PHE A 38 -5.64 11.46 -7.59
N ARG A 39 -6.48 11.87 -8.55
CA ARG A 39 -6.80 11.08 -9.74
C ARG A 39 -5.56 10.68 -10.53
N LYS A 40 -4.64 11.61 -10.74
CA LYS A 40 -3.39 11.37 -11.48
C LYS A 40 -2.46 10.43 -10.70
N HIS A 41 -2.34 10.65 -9.40
CA HIS A 41 -1.45 9.87 -8.54
C HIS A 41 -1.87 8.40 -8.44
N PHE A 42 -3.18 8.15 -8.35
CA PHE A 42 -3.74 6.80 -8.19
C PHE A 42 -4.30 6.21 -9.48
N TYR A 43 -4.07 6.83 -10.64
CA TYR A 43 -4.50 6.35 -11.96
C TYR A 43 -6.00 6.07 -12.04
N ILE A 44 -6.84 6.92 -11.44
CA ILE A 44 -8.28 6.72 -11.45
C ILE A 44 -8.87 7.03 -12.83
N PRO A 45 -9.64 6.13 -13.44
CA PRO A 45 -10.25 6.35 -14.76
C PRO A 45 -11.16 7.58 -14.80
N ASN A 46 -11.18 8.28 -15.94
CA ASN A 46 -11.95 9.51 -16.12
C ASN A 46 -13.47 9.32 -15.99
N GLY A 47 -13.97 8.11 -16.20
CA GLY A 47 -15.39 7.78 -16.04
C GLY A 47 -15.87 7.62 -14.59
N VAL A 48 -14.95 7.68 -13.62
CA VAL A 48 -15.29 7.53 -12.20
C VAL A 48 -15.35 8.90 -11.55
N SER A 49 -16.48 9.25 -10.93
CA SER A 49 -16.58 10.45 -10.11
C SER A 49 -15.88 10.24 -8.78
N VAL A 50 -15.03 11.18 -8.38
CA VAL A 50 -14.29 11.13 -7.11
C VAL A 50 -14.65 12.38 -6.32
N GLN A 51 -14.95 12.19 -5.05
CA GLN A 51 -15.18 13.27 -4.11
C GLN A 51 -14.28 13.05 -2.90
N LEU A 52 -13.42 14.02 -2.61
CA LEU A 52 -12.63 14.02 -1.40
C LEU A 52 -13.49 14.50 -0.23
N VAL A 53 -13.53 13.72 0.83
CA VAL A 53 -14.32 14.02 2.04
C VAL A 53 -13.36 14.22 3.19
N ASP A 54 -13.41 15.36 3.84
CA ASP A 54 -12.67 15.62 5.07
C ASP A 54 -13.26 14.77 6.21
N GLY A 55 -12.40 14.25 7.06
CA GLY A 55 -12.56 13.15 8.02
C GLY A 55 -13.73 13.12 9.01
N ASN A 56 -14.78 13.89 8.79
CA ASN A 56 -16.04 13.72 9.52
C ASN A 56 -16.92 12.72 8.75
N ALA A 57 -17.20 11.60 9.39
CA ALA A 57 -18.09 10.57 8.89
C ALA A 57 -19.36 11.18 8.30
N MET A 58 -19.49 11.13 6.98
CA MET A 58 -20.75 11.46 6.35
C MET A 58 -21.78 10.43 6.78
N SER A 59 -22.92 10.92 7.29
CA SER A 59 -24.08 10.11 7.55
C SER A 59 -24.42 9.29 6.30
N THR A 60 -24.55 7.99 6.46
CA THR A 60 -24.83 7.01 5.39
C THR A 60 -26.15 7.25 4.66
N GLU A 61 -27.00 8.18 5.12
CA GLU A 61 -28.34 8.43 4.60
C GLU A 61 -28.41 9.19 3.26
N LYS A 62 -27.29 9.74 2.76
CA LYS A 62 -27.28 10.53 1.50
C LYS A 62 -26.44 9.93 0.39
N VAL A 63 -26.17 8.64 0.45
CA VAL A 63 -25.28 7.99 -0.51
C VAL A 63 -26.07 7.51 -1.72
N ALA A 64 -25.69 7.97 -2.91
CA ALA A 64 -26.20 7.43 -4.16
C ALA A 64 -25.87 5.92 -4.24
N ASN A 65 -26.82 5.13 -4.76
CA ASN A 65 -26.79 3.65 -4.77
C ASN A 65 -25.56 2.98 -5.42
N HIS A 66 -24.60 3.76 -5.92
CA HIS A 66 -23.39 3.27 -6.59
C HIS A 66 -22.10 3.93 -6.08
N THR A 67 -22.11 4.44 -4.85
CA THR A 67 -20.96 5.10 -4.25
C THR A 67 -20.22 4.15 -3.32
N VAL A 68 -18.90 4.10 -3.46
CA VAL A 68 -18.01 3.31 -2.61
C VAL A 68 -17.03 4.24 -1.91
N TYR A 69 -16.83 4.03 -0.63
CA TYR A 69 -15.89 4.81 0.17
C TYR A 69 -14.56 4.07 0.29
N PHE A 70 -13.49 4.85 0.14
CA PHE A 70 -12.12 4.40 0.33
C PHE A 70 -11.39 5.34 1.28
N SER A 71 -10.47 4.82 2.06
CA SER A 71 -9.57 5.64 2.85
C SER A 71 -8.27 5.93 2.12
N ASN A 72 -7.60 7.01 2.49
CA ASN A 72 -6.26 7.33 1.99
C ASN A 72 -5.26 6.21 2.30
N GLU A 73 -5.39 5.59 3.46
CA GLU A 73 -4.54 4.50 3.90
C GLU A 73 -4.67 3.27 2.99
N GLN A 74 -5.86 3.00 2.45
CA GLN A 74 -6.06 1.91 1.48
C GLN A 74 -5.32 2.21 0.17
N PHE A 75 -5.37 3.43 -0.33
CA PHE A 75 -4.61 3.84 -1.51
C PHE A 75 -3.11 3.81 -1.26
N ASN A 76 -2.66 4.26 -0.10
CA ASN A 76 -1.26 4.19 0.30
C ASN A 76 -0.76 2.74 0.48
N ALA A 77 -1.66 1.82 0.83
CA ALA A 77 -1.37 0.39 0.90
C ALA A 77 -1.25 -0.29 -0.49
N GLY A 78 -1.53 0.44 -1.56
CA GLY A 78 -1.36 -0.04 -2.93
C GLY A 78 -2.66 -0.26 -3.70
N LEU A 79 -3.82 0.15 -3.17
CA LEU A 79 -5.08 0.05 -3.89
C LEU A 79 -4.99 0.77 -5.24
N ARG A 80 -5.39 0.09 -6.31
CA ARG A 80 -5.42 0.61 -7.68
C ARG A 80 -6.66 0.11 -8.40
N PHE A 81 -7.10 0.87 -9.37
CA PHE A 81 -8.19 0.49 -10.27
C PHE A 81 -7.67 0.19 -11.67
N PRO A 82 -8.28 -0.77 -12.35
CA PRO A 82 -9.36 -1.66 -11.91
C PRO A 82 -8.90 -2.65 -10.83
N LEU A 83 -9.81 -3.05 -9.95
CA LEU A 83 -9.49 -4.03 -8.90
C LEU A 83 -9.12 -5.38 -9.54
N PRO A 84 -8.02 -6.01 -9.09
CA PRO A 84 -7.65 -7.34 -9.53
C PRO A 84 -8.73 -8.38 -9.24
N SER A 85 -8.74 -9.47 -10.02
CA SER A 85 -9.71 -10.57 -9.85
C SER A 85 -9.69 -11.15 -8.44
N LEU A 86 -8.52 -11.41 -7.88
CA LEU A 86 -8.34 -11.91 -6.52
C LEU A 86 -8.98 -10.99 -5.47
N PHE A 87 -8.87 -9.67 -5.65
CA PHE A 87 -9.48 -8.69 -4.75
C PHE A 87 -11.01 -8.71 -4.86
N LYS A 88 -11.54 -8.78 -6.07
CA LYS A 88 -12.99 -8.90 -6.32
C LYS A 88 -13.55 -10.19 -5.72
N GLU A 89 -12.83 -11.29 -5.88
CA GLU A 89 -13.18 -12.59 -5.32
C GLU A 89 -13.23 -12.53 -3.79
N PHE A 90 -12.24 -11.90 -3.15
CA PHE A 90 -12.23 -11.66 -1.70
C PHE A 90 -13.47 -10.90 -1.23
N LEU A 91 -13.81 -9.79 -1.86
CA LEU A 91 -14.99 -8.99 -1.49
C LEU A 91 -16.28 -9.77 -1.71
N HIS A 92 -16.36 -10.53 -2.79
CA HIS A 92 -17.53 -11.36 -3.11
C HIS A 92 -17.71 -12.49 -2.09
N PHE A 93 -16.63 -13.17 -1.75
CA PHE A 93 -16.67 -14.30 -0.81
C PHE A 93 -16.94 -13.85 0.63
N THR A 94 -16.27 -12.82 1.10
CA THR A 94 -16.36 -12.37 2.49
C THR A 94 -17.59 -11.49 2.74
N GLN A 95 -18.16 -10.88 1.70
CA GLN A 95 -19.23 -9.87 1.79
C GLN A 95 -18.86 -8.68 2.71
N ILE A 96 -17.57 -8.45 2.94
CA ILE A 96 -17.09 -7.32 3.72
C ILE A 96 -17.11 -6.06 2.86
N PRO A 97 -17.81 -4.99 3.26
CA PRO A 97 -17.76 -3.73 2.54
C PRO A 97 -16.33 -3.15 2.57
N LEU A 98 -15.93 -2.53 1.47
CA LEU A 98 -14.58 -1.95 1.33
C LEU A 98 -14.21 -0.95 2.43
N THR A 99 -15.18 -0.23 2.95
CA THR A 99 -15.01 0.72 4.06
C THR A 99 -14.46 0.04 5.32
N TYR A 100 -14.76 -1.23 5.53
CA TYR A 100 -14.32 -2.01 6.70
C TYR A 100 -13.08 -2.86 6.45
N VAL A 101 -12.47 -2.71 5.29
CA VAL A 101 -11.25 -3.43 4.91
C VAL A 101 -10.03 -2.65 5.39
N HIS A 102 -9.27 -3.26 6.31
CA HIS A 102 -8.02 -2.67 6.78
C HIS A 102 -6.97 -2.59 5.64
N PRO A 103 -6.10 -1.56 5.64
CA PRO A 103 -5.05 -1.42 4.63
C PRO A 103 -4.13 -2.64 4.47
N ASN A 104 -3.94 -3.46 5.49
CA ASN A 104 -3.13 -4.67 5.36
C ASN A 104 -3.77 -5.73 4.45
N ILE A 105 -5.10 -5.83 4.41
CA ILE A 105 -5.81 -6.68 3.45
C ILE A 105 -5.54 -6.19 2.03
N VAL A 106 -5.64 -4.88 1.81
CA VAL A 106 -5.31 -4.28 0.50
C VAL A 106 -3.89 -4.64 0.08
N ARG A 107 -2.93 -4.46 0.99
CA ARG A 107 -1.51 -4.76 0.73
C ARG A 107 -1.28 -6.21 0.37
N VAL A 108 -1.90 -7.14 1.09
CA VAL A 108 -1.77 -8.59 0.81
C VAL A 108 -2.43 -8.94 -0.52
N LEU A 109 -3.66 -8.54 -0.76
CA LEU A 109 -4.39 -8.89 -1.98
C LEU A 109 -3.77 -8.26 -3.23
N MET A 110 -3.35 -7.01 -3.16
CA MET A 110 -2.66 -6.35 -4.27
C MET A 110 -1.28 -6.97 -4.51
N GLY A 111 -0.53 -7.27 -3.45
CA GLY A 111 0.76 -7.95 -3.53
C GLY A 111 0.65 -9.35 -4.14
N CYS A 112 -0.30 -10.15 -3.69
CA CYS A 112 -0.57 -11.48 -4.25
C CYS A 112 -1.00 -11.39 -5.73
N SER A 113 -1.79 -10.39 -6.09
CA SER A 113 -2.19 -10.17 -7.49
C SER A 113 -1.01 -9.82 -8.39
N ILE A 114 -0.06 -9.03 -7.88
CA ILE A 114 1.19 -8.71 -8.61
C ILE A 114 2.04 -9.97 -8.77
N LEU A 115 2.22 -10.76 -7.72
CA LEU A 115 2.97 -12.01 -7.77
C LEU A 115 2.33 -13.00 -8.76
N ASN A 116 1.01 -13.09 -8.75
CA ASN A 116 0.24 -13.89 -9.69
C ASN A 116 0.56 -13.52 -11.14
N MET A 117 0.59 -12.22 -11.43
CA MET A 117 0.86 -11.70 -12.76
C MET A 117 2.33 -11.89 -13.17
N LEU A 118 3.28 -11.64 -12.26
CA LEU A 118 4.72 -11.70 -12.56
C LEU A 118 5.22 -13.13 -12.74
N PHE A 119 4.72 -14.07 -11.96
CA PHE A 119 5.18 -15.45 -11.94
C PHE A 119 4.19 -16.44 -12.56
N ASN A 120 3.10 -15.93 -13.14
CA ASN A 120 2.06 -16.73 -13.76
C ASN A 120 1.55 -17.85 -12.81
N LEU A 121 1.34 -17.49 -11.56
CA LEU A 121 0.79 -18.38 -10.54
C LEU A 121 -0.73 -18.39 -10.64
N ASP A 122 -1.36 -19.53 -10.53
CA ASP A 122 -2.83 -19.62 -10.38
C ASP A 122 -3.24 -19.48 -8.91
N LEU A 123 -2.80 -18.39 -8.27
CA LEU A 123 -3.09 -18.14 -6.88
C LEU A 123 -4.56 -17.74 -6.71
N SER A 124 -5.33 -18.58 -6.08
CA SER A 124 -6.73 -18.34 -5.75
C SER A 124 -6.89 -17.75 -4.34
N LEU A 125 -8.10 -17.32 -4.02
CA LEU A 125 -8.42 -16.84 -2.67
C LEU A 125 -8.20 -17.93 -1.61
N LEU A 126 -8.37 -19.19 -1.95
CA LEU A 126 -8.18 -20.31 -1.01
C LEU A 126 -6.76 -20.36 -0.47
N GLU A 127 -5.74 -20.19 -1.32
CA GLU A 127 -4.33 -20.17 -0.90
C GLU A 127 -4.04 -18.98 0.01
N VAL A 128 -4.63 -17.83 -0.30
CA VAL A 128 -4.48 -16.64 0.56
C VAL A 128 -5.10 -16.88 1.92
N LEU A 129 -6.31 -17.43 1.99
CA LEU A 129 -7.00 -17.72 3.24
C LEU A 129 -6.42 -18.93 3.99
N PHE A 130 -5.65 -19.77 3.31
CA PHE A 130 -4.87 -20.82 3.96
C PHE A 130 -3.69 -20.26 4.75
N VAL A 131 -3.03 -19.21 4.20
CA VAL A 131 -1.88 -18.55 4.84
C VAL A 131 -2.30 -17.47 5.83
N TYR A 132 -3.45 -16.84 5.62
CA TYR A 132 -3.93 -15.73 6.43
C TYR A 132 -5.30 -16.00 7.04
N THR A 133 -5.48 -15.51 8.26
CA THR A 133 -6.77 -15.53 8.96
C THR A 133 -7.37 -14.14 8.98
N ILE A 134 -8.67 -14.04 8.68
CA ILE A 134 -9.43 -12.78 8.80
C ILE A 134 -9.85 -12.61 10.25
N LYS A 135 -9.55 -11.46 10.83
CA LYS A 135 -10.00 -11.09 12.18
C LYS A 135 -10.70 -9.74 12.16
N LYS A 136 -11.79 -9.65 12.89
CA LYS A 136 -12.51 -8.40 13.11
C LYS A 136 -11.90 -7.65 14.30
N GLY A 137 -11.57 -6.39 14.10
CA GLY A 137 -11.06 -5.50 15.16
C GLY A 137 -12.18 -4.89 16.00
N LYS A 138 -11.79 -4.08 16.99
CA LYS A 138 -12.72 -3.43 17.93
C LYS A 138 -13.64 -2.39 17.28
N ILE A 139 -13.25 -1.83 16.15
CA ILE A 139 -13.97 -0.78 15.42
C ILE A 139 -14.56 -1.30 14.10
N ASP A 140 -15.02 -2.52 14.10
CA ASP A 140 -15.62 -3.21 12.95
C ASP A 140 -14.74 -3.32 11.70
N ILE A 141 -13.45 -3.01 11.79
CA ILE A 141 -12.50 -3.15 10.70
C ILE A 141 -11.92 -4.56 10.67
N PHE A 142 -11.94 -5.18 9.49
CA PHE A 142 -11.38 -6.50 9.27
C PHE A 142 -9.93 -6.41 8.82
N SER A 143 -9.09 -7.29 9.36
CA SER A 143 -7.66 -7.38 9.07
C SER A 143 -7.25 -8.82 8.76
N LEU A 144 -6.17 -8.98 7.98
CA LEU A 144 -5.52 -10.27 7.75
C LEU A 144 -4.33 -10.45 8.69
N PHE A 145 -4.24 -11.62 9.28
CA PHE A 145 -3.11 -12.04 10.13
C PHE A 145 -2.51 -13.31 9.55
N ALA A 146 -1.20 -13.34 9.40
CA ALA A 146 -0.51 -14.53 8.94
C ALA A 146 -0.74 -15.68 9.93
N HIS A 147 -1.13 -16.83 9.40
CA HIS A 147 -1.21 -18.05 10.16
C HIS A 147 0.17 -18.72 10.15
N ILE A 148 1.06 -18.23 11.01
CA ILE A 148 2.37 -18.84 11.19
C ILE A 148 2.21 -19.95 12.20
N PRO A 149 2.40 -21.22 11.82
CA PRO A 149 2.50 -22.28 12.81
C PRO A 149 3.66 -21.93 13.73
N SER A 150 3.41 -21.83 15.02
CA SER A 150 4.51 -21.71 15.98
C SER A 150 5.38 -22.96 15.88
N LEU A 151 6.57 -22.77 15.39
CA LEU A 151 7.64 -23.76 15.43
C LEU A 151 8.08 -24.00 16.87
#